data_7d3f27891ab197427602125af3f67ed7
#
_entry.id   7d3f27891ab197427602125af3f67ed7
#
_cell.length_a   1.000
_cell.length_b   1.000
_cell.length_c   1.000
_cell.angle_alpha   90.00
_cell.angle_beta   90.00
_cell.angle_gamma   90.00
#
_symmetry.space_group_name_H-M   'P 1'
#
loop_
_entity.id
_entity.type
_entity.pdbx_description
1 polymer ?
#
loop_
_entity_poly.entity_id
_entity_poly.type
_entity_poly.pdbx_seq_one_letter_code
_entity_poly.pdbx_strand_id
1 'polypeptide(L)'
;MSSNKITIELEDRKETRKEVRALRAEGVLPGVINEPNVDSKNVAVTLREFKKVYSAAGRTQPIEFSLGSKKHLGMIKEIDRDPVLGELIHFTIQSIKADEVVAAEIPVRLDEEVEVPAKKVGFDVIAVTHSFEVEALPHQIPEEFLIDPSKLAEIGDRILVSDAIMPEGVKLKTEEDGEQVLYIVEAPRVTSEEDLASDEGDDGSAADVPSEEGDGGDSDDAGGDSSSDKDSAKE
;
A
#
# COMPACT_ATOMS: atom_id res chain seq x y z
N MET A 1 -17.06 1.59 27.76
CA MET A 1 -15.62 1.56 27.44
C MET A 1 -15.29 2.90 26.80
N SER A 2 -14.34 3.65 27.34
CA SER A 2 -14.02 4.98 26.82
C SER A 2 -13.33 4.79 25.46
N SER A 3 -14.03 5.07 24.38
CA SER A 3 -13.41 5.16 23.05
C SER A 3 -12.35 6.24 23.11
N ASN A 4 -11.12 5.83 23.03
CA ASN A 4 -9.97 6.73 23.02
C ASN A 4 -10.05 7.52 21.71
N LYS A 5 -10.57 8.75 21.76
CA LYS A 5 -10.69 9.60 20.59
C LYS A 5 -9.30 9.96 20.09
N ILE A 6 -8.94 9.41 18.94
CA ILE A 6 -7.67 9.68 18.29
C ILE A 6 -7.83 10.98 17.50
N THR A 7 -7.03 11.99 17.85
CA THR A 7 -7.12 13.33 17.24
C THR A 7 -5.83 13.67 16.51
N ILE A 8 -5.95 14.36 15.36
CA ILE A 8 -4.82 14.85 14.56
C ILE A 8 -5.09 16.29 14.09
N GLU A 9 -4.07 17.14 14.14
CA GLU A 9 -4.13 18.50 13.61
C GLU A 9 -3.51 18.51 12.22
N LEU A 10 -4.25 19.06 11.25
CA LEU A 10 -3.83 19.13 9.86
C LEU A 10 -3.74 20.60 9.45
N GLU A 11 -2.71 20.92 8.67
CA GLU A 11 -2.49 22.24 8.11
C GLU A 11 -2.86 22.27 6.63
N ASP A 12 -3.48 23.37 6.17
CA ASP A 12 -3.76 23.58 4.76
C ASP A 12 -2.45 23.77 3.99
N ARG A 13 -2.31 23.01 2.89
CA ARG A 13 -1.12 23.03 2.06
C ARG A 13 -1.44 23.61 0.68
N LYS A 14 -0.63 24.58 0.24
CA LYS A 14 -0.69 25.17 -1.10
C LYS A 14 0.39 24.64 -2.03
N GLU A 15 1.48 24.12 -1.46
CA GLU A 15 2.62 23.57 -2.18
C GLU A 15 2.22 22.34 -2.98
N THR A 16 2.66 22.29 -4.23
CA THR A 16 2.35 21.20 -5.15
C THR A 16 3.60 20.71 -5.88
N ARG A 17 3.56 19.47 -6.36
CA ARG A 17 4.61 18.88 -7.22
C ARG A 17 6.03 18.94 -6.63
N LYS A 18 6.90 19.83 -7.16
CA LYS A 18 8.33 19.88 -6.80
C LYS A 18 8.58 20.31 -5.34
N GLU A 19 7.73 21.17 -4.81
CA GLU A 19 7.86 21.70 -3.46
C GLU A 19 7.54 20.62 -2.40
N VAL A 20 6.68 19.67 -2.72
CA VAL A 20 6.32 18.54 -1.86
C VAL A 20 7.55 17.68 -1.46
N ARG A 21 8.57 17.62 -2.35
CA ARG A 21 9.80 16.89 -2.03
C ARG A 21 10.60 17.58 -0.91
N ALA A 22 10.59 18.90 -0.88
CA ALA A 22 11.23 19.66 0.18
C ALA A 22 10.52 19.46 1.53
N LEU A 23 9.18 19.50 1.55
CA LEU A 23 8.39 19.22 2.74
C LEU A 23 8.70 17.83 3.35
N ARG A 24 8.81 16.80 2.50
CA ARG A 24 9.20 15.45 2.99
C ARG A 24 10.59 15.44 3.61
N ALA A 25 11.54 16.17 3.04
CA ALA A 25 12.89 16.29 3.60
C ALA A 25 12.91 17.00 4.96
N GLU A 26 11.95 17.89 5.21
CA GLU A 26 11.74 18.58 6.50
C GLU A 26 10.94 17.73 7.51
N GLY A 27 10.53 16.51 7.12
CA GLY A 27 9.77 15.62 7.99
C GLY A 27 8.27 15.93 8.03
N VAL A 28 7.76 16.66 7.03
CA VAL A 28 6.33 16.94 6.85
C VAL A 28 5.74 15.98 5.83
N LEU A 29 4.68 15.27 6.23
CA LEU A 29 3.97 14.32 5.39
C LEU A 29 2.82 15.04 4.67
N PRO A 30 2.83 15.09 3.34
CA PRO A 30 1.72 15.63 2.55
C PRO A 30 0.57 14.62 2.50
N GLY A 31 -0.64 15.13 2.48
CA GLY A 31 -1.85 14.31 2.35
C GLY A 31 -2.98 15.05 1.65
N VAL A 32 -4.09 14.33 1.51
CA VAL A 32 -5.33 14.83 0.92
C VAL A 32 -6.50 14.41 1.80
N ILE A 33 -7.45 15.31 1.98
CA ILE A 33 -8.76 15.02 2.57
C ILE A 33 -9.77 14.96 1.43
N ASN A 34 -10.43 13.82 1.31
CA ASN A 34 -11.53 13.61 0.40
C ASN A 34 -12.85 13.74 1.19
N GLU A 35 -13.68 14.67 0.78
CA GLU A 35 -15.02 14.87 1.34
C GLU A 35 -16.04 14.53 0.25
N PRO A 36 -17.09 13.75 0.55
CA PRO A 36 -18.12 13.44 -0.43
C PRO A 36 -18.75 14.72 -0.99
N ASN A 37 -18.82 14.83 -2.33
CA ASN A 37 -19.40 15.97 -3.06
C ASN A 37 -18.67 17.33 -2.89
N VAL A 38 -17.43 17.34 -2.41
CA VAL A 38 -16.61 18.54 -2.28
C VAL A 38 -15.23 18.26 -2.90
N ASP A 39 -14.61 19.30 -3.42
CA ASP A 39 -13.24 19.18 -3.95
C ASP A 39 -12.26 18.76 -2.85
N SER A 40 -11.35 17.86 -3.21
CA SER A 40 -10.31 17.37 -2.30
C SER A 40 -9.42 18.51 -1.80
N LYS A 41 -9.11 18.50 -0.51
CA LYS A 41 -8.26 19.49 0.13
C LYS A 41 -6.86 18.93 0.37
N ASN A 42 -5.84 19.68 -0.07
CA ASN A 42 -4.46 19.34 0.20
C ASN A 42 -4.09 19.76 1.62
N VAL A 43 -3.52 18.83 2.36
CA VAL A 43 -3.10 19.03 3.75
C VAL A 43 -1.69 18.53 3.99
N ALA A 44 -1.15 18.92 5.10
CA ALA A 44 0.15 18.47 5.58
C ALA A 44 0.10 18.22 7.08
N VAL A 45 0.96 17.33 7.55
CA VAL A 45 1.12 17.00 8.97
C VAL A 45 2.56 16.57 9.24
N THR A 46 3.02 16.73 10.46
CA THR A 46 4.32 16.20 10.87
C THR A 46 4.32 14.67 10.78
N LEU A 47 5.32 14.09 10.10
CA LEU A 47 5.47 12.65 9.94
C LEU A 47 5.39 11.89 11.28
N ARG A 48 5.96 12.47 12.33
CA ARG A 48 5.97 11.88 13.68
C ARG A 48 4.56 11.78 14.28
N GLU A 49 3.75 12.80 14.12
CA GLU A 49 2.36 12.83 14.63
C GLU A 49 1.50 11.87 13.85
N PHE A 50 1.61 11.88 12.52
CA PHE A 50 0.89 10.95 11.68
C PHE A 50 1.21 9.48 12.02
N LYS A 51 2.50 9.13 12.20
CA LYS A 51 2.90 7.77 12.61
C LYS A 51 2.26 7.33 13.92
N LYS A 52 2.13 8.23 14.91
CA LYS A 52 1.47 7.91 16.19
C LYS A 52 -0.02 7.65 16.00
N VAL A 53 -0.71 8.52 15.24
CA VAL A 53 -2.14 8.37 14.94
C VAL A 53 -2.39 7.10 14.13
N TYR A 54 -1.58 6.86 13.11
CA TYR A 54 -1.69 5.65 12.29
C TYR A 54 -1.42 4.35 13.08
N SER A 55 -0.46 4.36 14.00
CA SER A 55 -0.20 3.20 14.87
C SER A 55 -1.37 2.91 15.82
N ALA A 56 -2.15 3.92 16.18
CA ALA A 56 -3.29 3.79 17.09
C ALA A 56 -4.61 3.50 16.36
N ALA A 57 -4.84 4.14 15.20
CA ALA A 57 -6.11 4.04 14.47
C ALA A 57 -6.08 3.00 13.34
N GLY A 58 -4.90 2.71 12.79
CA GLY A 58 -4.81 1.88 11.59
C GLY A 58 -5.52 2.52 10.41
N ARG A 59 -6.16 1.67 9.59
CA ARG A 59 -7.01 2.07 8.45
C ARG A 59 -8.50 1.89 8.74
N THR A 60 -8.83 1.28 9.88
CA THR A 60 -10.18 0.84 10.24
C THR A 60 -10.85 1.74 11.25
N GLN A 61 -10.10 2.35 12.17
CA GLN A 61 -10.69 3.20 13.19
C GLN A 61 -10.92 4.64 12.72
N PRO A 62 -12.06 5.25 13.08
CA PRO A 62 -12.34 6.65 12.81
C PRO A 62 -11.44 7.57 13.65
N ILE A 63 -10.92 8.62 13.03
CA ILE A 63 -10.10 9.66 13.65
C ILE A 63 -10.82 11.00 13.63
N GLU A 64 -10.65 11.81 14.68
CA GLU A 64 -11.05 13.21 14.65
C GLU A 64 -9.88 14.04 14.09
N PHE A 65 -10.08 14.74 12.98
CA PHE A 65 -9.08 15.66 12.46
C PHE A 65 -9.55 17.10 12.53
N SER A 66 -8.65 18.00 12.84
CA SER A 66 -8.90 19.44 12.84
C SER A 66 -8.20 20.10 11.66
N LEU A 67 -8.97 20.92 10.93
CA LEU A 67 -8.47 21.79 9.87
C LEU A 67 -8.79 23.23 10.23
N GLY A 68 -7.78 23.96 10.69
CA GLY A 68 -7.98 25.26 11.33
C GLY A 68 -8.83 25.15 12.59
N SER A 69 -9.98 25.82 12.63
CA SER A 69 -10.89 25.81 13.80
C SER A 69 -12.02 24.79 13.73
N LYS A 70 -12.10 24.01 12.64
CA LYS A 70 -13.18 23.03 12.43
C LYS A 70 -12.68 21.63 12.71
N LYS A 71 -13.49 20.86 13.45
CA LYS A 71 -13.25 19.44 13.69
C LYS A 71 -14.14 18.60 12.78
N HIS A 72 -13.58 17.57 12.21
CA HIS A 72 -14.25 16.63 11.33
C HIS A 72 -13.92 15.20 11.75
N LEU A 73 -14.80 14.27 11.40
CA LEU A 73 -14.56 12.84 11.54
C LEU A 73 -14.09 12.29 10.21
N GLY A 74 -13.10 11.42 10.21
CA GLY A 74 -12.59 10.79 9.01
C GLY A 74 -11.96 9.45 9.28
N MET A 75 -11.67 8.72 8.19
CA MET A 75 -10.91 7.49 8.22
C MET A 75 -9.70 7.60 7.31
N ILE A 76 -8.60 6.98 7.69
CA ILE A 76 -7.43 6.85 6.83
C ILE A 76 -7.73 5.77 5.81
N LYS A 77 -7.89 6.17 4.54
CA LYS A 77 -8.23 5.23 3.48
C LYS A 77 -7.00 4.64 2.80
N GLU A 78 -6.05 5.48 2.47
CA GLU A 78 -4.89 5.09 1.70
C GLU A 78 -3.61 5.70 2.26
N ILE A 79 -2.55 4.93 2.19
CA ILE A 79 -1.21 5.35 2.63
C ILE A 79 -0.20 4.84 1.64
N ASP A 80 0.54 5.76 1.05
CA ASP A 80 1.64 5.44 0.16
C ASP A 80 2.94 5.35 0.95
N ARG A 81 3.71 4.29 0.67
CA ARG A 81 5.04 4.07 1.24
C ARG A 81 6.08 3.98 0.15
N ASP A 82 7.26 4.46 0.45
CA ASP A 82 8.42 4.23 -0.41
C ASP A 82 8.77 2.73 -0.41
N PRO A 83 8.83 2.07 -1.55
CA PRO A 83 9.10 0.63 -1.61
C PRO A 83 10.52 0.26 -1.18
N VAL A 84 11.47 1.19 -1.25
CA VAL A 84 12.88 0.97 -0.91
C VAL A 84 13.16 1.33 0.55
N LEU A 85 12.73 2.51 0.98
CA LEU A 85 13.00 3.04 2.32
C LEU A 85 11.91 2.66 3.33
N GLY A 86 10.71 2.23 2.88
CA GLY A 86 9.57 1.94 3.74
C GLY A 86 8.96 3.18 4.40
N GLU A 87 9.42 4.37 4.04
CA GLU A 87 8.93 5.61 4.61
C GLU A 87 7.57 6.00 4.03
N LEU A 88 6.76 6.69 4.85
CA LEU A 88 5.47 7.20 4.41
C LEU A 88 5.70 8.40 3.48
N ILE A 89 5.08 8.35 2.28
CA ILE A 89 5.19 9.38 1.25
C ILE A 89 3.94 10.25 1.20
N HIS A 90 2.76 9.64 1.34
CA HIS A 90 1.47 10.31 1.22
C HIS A 90 0.41 9.62 2.07
N PHE A 91 -0.66 10.34 2.40
CA PHE A 91 -1.84 9.78 3.04
C PHE A 91 -3.12 10.40 2.49
N THR A 92 -4.18 9.61 2.49
CA THR A 92 -5.52 10.04 2.11
C THR A 92 -6.48 9.80 3.26
N ILE A 93 -7.14 10.83 3.73
CA ILE A 93 -8.21 10.77 4.72
C ILE A 93 -9.54 10.98 4.00
N GLN A 94 -10.48 10.09 4.21
CA GLN A 94 -11.85 10.26 3.78
C GLN A 94 -12.65 10.85 4.94
N SER A 95 -13.24 12.04 4.73
CA SER A 95 -14.19 12.63 5.67
C SER A 95 -15.47 11.82 5.66
N ILE A 96 -15.95 11.48 6.83
CA ILE A 96 -17.14 10.63 7.02
C ILE A 96 -18.10 11.28 7.99
N LYS A 97 -19.36 10.90 7.93
CA LYS A 97 -20.37 11.22 8.95
C LYS A 97 -20.62 9.99 9.82
N ALA A 98 -20.92 10.22 11.09
CA ALA A 98 -21.12 9.13 12.04
C ALA A 98 -22.32 8.22 11.69
N ASP A 99 -23.29 8.77 10.95
CA ASP A 99 -24.56 8.11 10.61
C ASP A 99 -24.57 7.53 9.18
N GLU A 100 -23.50 7.66 8.41
CA GLU A 100 -23.40 7.13 7.07
C GLU A 100 -22.58 5.82 7.06
N VAL A 101 -23.06 4.83 6.28
CA VAL A 101 -22.34 3.58 6.04
C VAL A 101 -21.10 3.87 5.19
N VAL A 102 -19.96 3.37 5.60
CA VAL A 102 -18.69 3.53 4.90
C VAL A 102 -18.09 2.19 4.54
N ALA A 103 -17.42 2.14 3.40
CA ALA A 103 -16.64 0.99 2.99
C ALA A 103 -15.24 1.08 3.60
N ALA A 104 -14.85 0.07 4.35
CA ALA A 104 -13.55 -0.04 4.98
C ALA A 104 -12.89 -1.37 4.62
N GLU A 105 -11.58 -1.33 4.41
CA GLU A 105 -10.75 -2.51 4.20
C GLU A 105 -10.21 -2.98 5.56
N ILE A 106 -10.61 -4.17 5.99
CA ILE A 106 -10.25 -4.72 7.29
C ILE A 106 -9.24 -5.85 7.12
N PRO A 107 -8.11 -5.81 7.85
CA PRO A 107 -7.13 -6.88 7.83
C PRO A 107 -7.67 -8.14 8.51
N VAL A 108 -7.21 -9.29 8.02
CA VAL A 108 -7.55 -10.61 8.54
C VAL A 108 -6.32 -11.23 9.17
N ARG A 109 -6.50 -11.81 10.35
CA ARG A 109 -5.46 -12.58 11.01
C ARG A 109 -6.01 -13.92 11.51
N LEU A 110 -5.14 -14.90 11.55
CA LEU A 110 -5.44 -16.15 12.26
C LEU A 110 -5.41 -15.88 13.76
N ASP A 111 -6.31 -16.52 14.48
CA ASP A 111 -6.30 -16.49 15.93
C ASP A 111 -5.04 -17.21 16.44
N GLU A 112 -4.15 -16.46 17.08
CA GLU A 112 -2.89 -16.98 17.63
C GLU A 112 -3.10 -17.83 18.89
N GLU A 113 -4.26 -17.72 19.54
CA GLU A 113 -4.61 -18.53 20.71
C GLU A 113 -4.98 -19.98 20.31
N VAL A 114 -5.38 -20.18 19.06
CA VAL A 114 -5.77 -21.48 18.52
C VAL A 114 -4.62 -22.05 17.69
N GLU A 115 -4.16 -23.24 18.08
CA GLU A 115 -3.09 -23.91 17.33
C GLU A 115 -3.56 -24.35 15.95
N VAL A 116 -2.77 -24.06 14.93
CA VAL A 116 -3.03 -24.45 13.54
C VAL A 116 -2.69 -25.94 13.36
N PRO A 117 -3.67 -26.82 13.08
CA PRO A 117 -3.40 -28.28 12.95
C PRO A 117 -2.41 -28.61 11.84
N ALA A 118 -2.49 -27.92 10.68
CA ALA A 118 -1.61 -28.11 9.53
C ALA A 118 -0.12 -27.89 9.89
N LYS A 119 0.19 -26.88 10.70
CA LYS A 119 1.57 -26.57 11.12
C LYS A 119 2.16 -27.68 12.00
N LYS A 120 1.33 -28.39 12.78
CA LYS A 120 1.80 -29.52 13.60
C LYS A 120 2.24 -30.71 12.74
N VAL A 121 1.63 -30.90 11.58
CA VAL A 121 1.97 -31.95 10.63
C VAL A 121 3.14 -31.57 9.73
N GLY A 122 3.51 -30.26 9.72
CA GLY A 122 4.61 -29.74 8.92
C GLY A 122 4.15 -29.18 7.57
N PHE A 123 2.88 -28.83 7.43
CA PHE A 123 2.35 -28.16 6.24
C PHE A 123 2.45 -26.64 6.39
N ASP A 124 2.56 -25.94 5.27
CA ASP A 124 2.60 -24.50 5.21
C ASP A 124 1.19 -23.92 5.04
N VAL A 125 0.88 -22.90 5.84
CA VAL A 125 -0.37 -22.13 5.72
C VAL A 125 -0.05 -20.79 5.11
N ILE A 126 -0.59 -20.57 3.92
CA ILE A 126 -0.35 -19.38 3.12
C ILE A 126 -1.58 -18.47 3.17
N ALA A 127 -1.36 -17.19 3.49
CA ALA A 127 -2.39 -16.17 3.37
C ALA A 127 -2.48 -15.73 1.90
N VAL A 128 -3.60 -15.99 1.27
CA VAL A 128 -3.90 -15.56 -0.11
C VAL A 128 -4.41 -14.14 -0.11
N THR A 129 -5.36 -13.85 0.77
CA THR A 129 -5.94 -12.51 0.93
C THR A 129 -5.70 -12.05 2.36
N HIS A 130 -5.13 -10.84 2.50
CA HIS A 130 -4.77 -10.28 3.79
C HIS A 130 -5.83 -9.32 4.36
N SER A 131 -6.76 -8.87 3.52
CA SER A 131 -7.81 -7.92 3.88
C SER A 131 -8.99 -8.06 2.93
N PHE A 132 -10.20 -7.69 3.38
CA PHE A 132 -11.38 -7.60 2.53
C PHE A 132 -12.22 -6.38 2.86
N GLU A 133 -13.03 -5.93 1.87
CA GLU A 133 -13.86 -4.74 2.02
C GLU A 133 -15.21 -5.06 2.67
N VAL A 134 -15.56 -4.27 3.69
CA VAL A 134 -16.87 -4.35 4.35
C VAL A 134 -17.54 -2.98 4.37
N GLU A 135 -18.85 -3.01 4.45
CA GLU A 135 -19.70 -1.84 4.65
C GLU A 135 -20.30 -1.89 6.05
N ALA A 136 -20.00 -0.86 6.85
CA ALA A 136 -20.53 -0.73 8.19
C ALA A 136 -20.60 0.74 8.63
N LEU A 137 -21.26 1.00 9.77
CA LEU A 137 -21.17 2.31 10.42
C LEU A 137 -19.79 2.46 11.07
N PRO A 138 -19.19 3.67 11.07
CA PRO A 138 -17.82 3.89 11.53
C PRO A 138 -17.52 3.36 12.95
N HIS A 139 -18.51 3.35 13.82
CA HIS A 139 -18.38 2.87 15.20
C HIS A 139 -18.52 1.34 15.34
N GLN A 140 -18.93 0.63 14.28
CA GLN A 140 -19.13 -0.82 14.25
C GLN A 140 -18.00 -1.55 13.50
N ILE A 141 -17.11 -0.82 12.89
CA ILE A 141 -15.99 -1.39 12.16
C ILE A 141 -14.98 -1.98 13.15
N PRO A 142 -14.69 -3.30 13.11
CA PRO A 142 -13.67 -3.91 13.93
C PRO A 142 -12.26 -3.52 13.45
N GLU A 143 -11.27 -3.61 14.33
CA GLU A 143 -9.87 -3.33 14.00
C GLU A 143 -9.31 -4.40 13.06
N GLU A 144 -9.64 -5.67 13.33
CA GLU A 144 -9.21 -6.84 12.57
C GLU A 144 -10.24 -7.96 12.69
N PHE A 145 -10.24 -8.87 11.73
CA PHE A 145 -10.99 -10.12 11.81
C PHE A 145 -10.09 -11.25 12.26
N LEU A 146 -10.46 -11.90 13.38
CA LEU A 146 -9.80 -13.11 13.85
C LEU A 146 -10.49 -14.34 13.25
N ILE A 147 -9.72 -15.19 12.61
CA ILE A 147 -10.19 -16.42 11.96
C ILE A 147 -9.71 -17.62 12.73
N ASP A 148 -10.63 -18.55 13.02
CA ASP A 148 -10.31 -19.82 13.65
C ASP A 148 -9.58 -20.75 12.67
N PRO A 149 -8.30 -21.09 12.94
CA PRO A 149 -7.50 -21.95 12.08
C PRO A 149 -7.82 -23.45 12.21
N SER A 150 -8.76 -23.86 13.05
CA SER A 150 -9.08 -25.27 13.31
C SER A 150 -9.51 -26.05 12.06
N LYS A 151 -10.00 -25.35 11.03
CA LYS A 151 -10.39 -25.93 9.74
C LYS A 151 -9.20 -26.25 8.83
N LEU A 152 -8.00 -25.75 9.13
CA LEU A 152 -6.79 -25.94 8.33
C LEU A 152 -6.02 -27.16 8.85
N ALA A 153 -6.37 -28.36 8.38
CA ALA A 153 -5.78 -29.62 8.83
C ALA A 153 -5.04 -30.38 7.72
N GLU A 154 -5.58 -30.41 6.51
CA GLU A 154 -5.08 -31.20 5.38
C GLU A 154 -4.62 -30.30 4.23
N ILE A 155 -3.76 -30.82 3.35
CA ILE A 155 -3.32 -30.11 2.16
C ILE A 155 -4.53 -29.85 1.25
N GLY A 156 -4.70 -28.59 0.86
CA GLY A 156 -5.84 -28.12 0.04
C GLY A 156 -7.00 -27.57 0.85
N ASP A 157 -6.98 -27.67 2.18
CA ASP A 157 -7.96 -26.99 3.03
C ASP A 157 -7.82 -25.48 2.86
N ARG A 158 -8.97 -24.80 2.85
CA ARG A 158 -9.06 -23.35 2.66
C ARG A 158 -10.12 -22.74 3.58
N ILE A 159 -9.89 -21.52 3.96
CA ILE A 159 -10.86 -20.71 4.68
C ILE A 159 -11.29 -19.57 3.76
N LEU A 160 -12.60 -19.39 3.62
CA LEU A 160 -13.22 -18.35 2.83
C LEU A 160 -13.61 -17.16 3.70
N VAL A 161 -13.86 -16.00 3.08
CA VAL A 161 -14.38 -14.81 3.78
C VAL A 161 -15.74 -15.11 4.44
N SER A 162 -16.56 -15.95 3.82
CA SER A 162 -17.85 -16.40 4.38
C SER A 162 -17.73 -17.17 5.70
N ASP A 163 -16.55 -17.77 5.98
CA ASP A 163 -16.28 -18.48 7.23
C ASP A 163 -15.91 -17.52 8.39
N ALA A 164 -15.64 -16.26 8.09
CA ALA A 164 -15.32 -15.26 9.10
C ALA A 164 -16.56 -14.91 9.93
N ILE A 165 -16.38 -14.82 11.25
CA ILE A 165 -17.44 -14.41 12.16
C ILE A 165 -17.62 -12.90 12.03
N MET A 166 -18.69 -12.48 11.34
CA MET A 166 -19.00 -11.08 11.19
C MET A 166 -19.76 -10.54 12.41
N PRO A 167 -19.32 -9.41 12.99
CA PRO A 167 -20.06 -8.75 14.06
C PRO A 167 -21.36 -8.14 13.53
N GLU A 168 -22.28 -7.84 14.44
CA GLU A 168 -23.57 -7.23 14.09
C GLU A 168 -23.36 -5.86 13.42
N GLY A 169 -24.03 -5.64 12.29
CA GLY A 169 -23.99 -4.37 11.55
C GLY A 169 -22.89 -4.27 10.48
N VAL A 170 -22.04 -5.28 10.33
CA VAL A 170 -21.02 -5.35 9.27
C VAL A 170 -21.57 -6.20 8.13
N LYS A 171 -21.44 -5.71 6.89
CA LYS A 171 -21.84 -6.41 5.67
C LYS A 171 -20.67 -6.45 4.70
N LEU A 172 -20.57 -7.52 3.94
CA LEU A 172 -19.66 -7.56 2.80
C LEU A 172 -20.13 -6.57 1.74
N LYS A 173 -19.20 -5.88 1.11
CA LYS A 173 -19.50 -4.93 0.03
C LYS A 173 -20.06 -5.64 -1.20
N THR A 174 -19.54 -6.82 -1.54
CA THR A 174 -19.97 -7.62 -2.67
C THR A 174 -20.18 -9.06 -2.21
N GLU A 175 -21.21 -9.74 -2.73
CA GLU A 175 -21.45 -11.17 -2.43
C GLU A 175 -20.31 -12.06 -2.93
N GLU A 176 -19.65 -11.68 -4.01
CA GLU A 176 -18.45 -12.35 -4.56
C GLU A 176 -17.25 -12.30 -3.58
N ASP A 177 -17.17 -11.28 -2.72
CA ASP A 177 -16.13 -11.20 -1.70
C ASP A 177 -16.23 -12.35 -0.68
N GLY A 178 -17.42 -12.90 -0.47
CA GLY A 178 -17.65 -14.06 0.41
C GLY A 178 -16.99 -15.36 -0.08
N GLU A 179 -16.73 -15.50 -1.37
CA GLU A 179 -16.08 -16.67 -1.98
C GLU A 179 -14.55 -16.53 -2.06
N GLN A 180 -14.00 -15.38 -1.68
CA GLN A 180 -12.55 -15.16 -1.67
C GLN A 180 -11.88 -16.05 -0.65
N VAL A 181 -10.75 -16.66 -1.06
CA VAL A 181 -9.92 -17.49 -0.18
C VAL A 181 -9.03 -16.60 0.66
N LEU A 182 -9.14 -16.74 1.98
CA LEU A 182 -8.27 -16.04 2.94
C LEU A 182 -6.98 -16.81 3.18
N TYR A 183 -7.11 -18.09 3.51
CA TYR A 183 -5.98 -18.97 3.82
C TYR A 183 -6.11 -20.30 3.11
N ILE A 184 -4.98 -20.88 2.72
CA ILE A 184 -4.88 -22.20 2.10
C ILE A 184 -3.72 -22.97 2.72
N VAL A 185 -3.88 -24.28 2.83
CA VAL A 185 -2.82 -25.19 3.26
C VAL A 185 -2.12 -25.78 2.04
N GLU A 186 -0.79 -25.58 1.96
CA GLU A 186 0.04 -26.16 0.91
C GLU A 186 1.07 -27.15 1.49
N ALA A 187 1.51 -28.05 0.62
CA ALA A 187 2.62 -28.93 0.98
C ALA A 187 3.91 -28.09 1.14
N PRO A 188 4.75 -28.41 2.14
CA PRO A 188 6.02 -27.71 2.31
C PRO A 188 6.86 -27.88 1.04
N ARG A 189 7.41 -26.79 0.53
CA ARG A 189 8.40 -26.83 -0.57
C ARG A 189 9.67 -27.44 -0.01
N VAL A 190 9.89 -28.70 -0.31
CA VAL A 190 11.20 -29.32 -0.10
C VAL A 190 12.12 -28.78 -1.19
N THR A 191 12.93 -27.79 -0.86
CA THR A 191 14.03 -27.36 -1.74
C THR A 191 14.98 -28.56 -1.80
N SER A 192 14.93 -29.34 -2.88
CA SER A 192 15.91 -30.39 -3.08
C SER A 192 17.29 -29.75 -3.29
N GLU A 193 18.35 -30.37 -2.78
CA GLU A 193 19.73 -29.90 -3.00
C GLU A 193 20.07 -29.76 -4.51
N GLU A 194 19.27 -30.38 -5.38
CA GLU A 194 19.36 -30.24 -6.85
C GLU A 194 18.88 -28.88 -7.34
N ASP A 195 17.92 -28.21 -6.68
CA ASP A 195 17.48 -26.87 -7.05
C ASP A 195 18.51 -25.80 -6.67
N LEU A 196 19.32 -26.03 -5.63
CA LEU A 196 20.42 -25.14 -5.24
C LEU A 196 21.65 -25.32 -6.15
N ALA A 197 21.80 -26.48 -6.77
CA ALA A 197 22.93 -26.75 -7.70
C ALA A 197 22.70 -26.18 -9.11
N SER A 198 21.46 -25.84 -9.47
CA SER A 198 21.13 -25.30 -10.79
C SER A 198 21.27 -23.78 -10.86
N ASP A 199 21.33 -23.08 -9.72
CA ASP A 199 21.48 -21.62 -9.68
C ASP A 199 22.95 -21.15 -9.61
N GLU A 200 23.92 -22.06 -9.36
CA GLU A 200 25.37 -21.74 -9.39
C GLU A 200 26.03 -21.94 -10.74
N GLY A 201 25.28 -22.21 -11.80
CA GLY A 201 25.79 -22.67 -13.11
C GLY A 201 25.79 -21.66 -14.26
N ASP A 202 25.36 -20.43 -14.10
CA ASP A 202 25.37 -19.42 -15.17
C ASP A 202 26.19 -18.17 -14.82
N ASP A 203 27.42 -18.37 -14.36
CA ASP A 203 28.41 -17.30 -14.32
C ASP A 203 29.45 -17.47 -15.47
N GLY A 204 29.17 -16.72 -16.53
CA GLY A 204 30.22 -16.12 -17.31
C GLY A 204 30.96 -16.97 -18.31
N SER A 205 30.38 -17.36 -19.41
CA SER A 205 31.13 -17.51 -20.65
C SER A 205 31.17 -16.17 -21.38
N ALA A 206 32.18 -15.38 -21.07
CA ALA A 206 32.62 -14.27 -21.92
C ALA A 206 33.11 -14.84 -23.25
N ALA A 207 32.28 -14.70 -24.27
CA ALA A 207 32.64 -15.02 -25.64
C ALA A 207 33.70 -14.02 -26.12
N ASP A 208 34.86 -14.58 -26.39
CA ASP A 208 35.92 -14.20 -27.27
C ASP A 208 35.43 -13.41 -28.50
N VAL A 209 35.85 -12.16 -28.60
CA VAL A 209 35.67 -11.33 -29.79
C VAL A 209 37.00 -11.35 -30.52
N PRO A 210 37.13 -11.96 -31.73
CA PRO A 210 38.35 -11.85 -32.52
C PRO A 210 38.48 -10.42 -33.08
N SER A 211 39.59 -9.80 -32.74
CA SER A 211 40.13 -8.59 -33.36
C SER A 211 40.51 -8.86 -34.81
N GLU A 212 39.83 -8.20 -35.74
CA GLU A 212 40.38 -8.02 -37.11
C GLU A 212 40.90 -6.59 -37.23
N GLU A 213 42.22 -6.54 -37.40
CA GLU A 213 42.97 -5.39 -37.91
C GLU A 213 42.64 -5.15 -39.39
N GLY A 214 42.44 -3.91 -39.78
CA GLY A 214 42.25 -3.49 -41.16
C GLY A 214 42.32 -1.98 -41.29
N ASP A 215 43.50 -1.48 -41.30
CA ASP A 215 44.22 -0.58 -42.19
C ASP A 215 43.37 0.38 -43.06
N GLY A 216 43.75 1.67 -43.00
CA GLY A 216 43.92 2.58 -44.13
C GLY A 216 42.75 3.47 -44.51
N GLY A 217 43.04 4.77 -44.49
CA GLY A 217 42.38 5.70 -45.40
C GLY A 217 42.09 7.08 -44.85
N ASP A 218 43.14 7.84 -44.81
CA ASP A 218 43.29 9.28 -45.02
C ASP A 218 42.30 9.87 -46.04
N SER A 219 41.64 10.96 -45.71
CA SER A 219 41.49 12.13 -46.58
C SER A 219 40.73 13.29 -45.88
N ASP A 220 41.46 14.36 -45.76
CA ASP A 220 41.02 15.75 -45.68
C ASP A 220 39.75 16.06 -46.49
N ASP A 221 38.93 16.96 -46.06
CA ASP A 221 38.68 18.22 -46.74
C ASP A 221 37.84 19.21 -45.87
N ALA A 222 38.25 20.41 -46.07
CA ALA A 222 37.84 21.66 -45.43
C ALA A 222 36.51 22.21 -45.92
N GLY A 223 35.94 23.10 -45.11
CA GLY A 223 35.44 24.33 -45.71
C GLY A 223 33.96 24.64 -45.59
N GLY A 224 33.70 25.85 -45.07
CA GLY A 224 32.62 26.71 -45.49
C GLY A 224 31.51 26.95 -44.49
N ASP A 225 31.62 27.90 -43.63
CA ASP A 225 31.24 29.31 -43.62
C ASP A 225 29.97 29.66 -44.42
N SER A 226 29.04 30.25 -43.74
CA SER A 226 28.29 31.49 -44.03
C SER A 226 26.92 31.47 -43.32
N SER A 227 26.74 32.23 -42.24
CA SER A 227 26.14 33.61 -42.17
C SER A 227 24.91 33.86 -43.06
N SER A 228 23.88 34.28 -42.42
CA SER A 228 23.00 35.46 -42.66
C SER A 228 21.58 35.16 -42.18
N ASP A 229 21.06 35.80 -41.17
CA ASP A 229 20.60 37.20 -41.10
C ASP A 229 19.21 37.43 -41.72
N LYS A 230 18.42 38.15 -40.92
CA LYS A 230 17.17 38.88 -41.22
C LYS A 230 15.84 38.14 -41.08
N ASP A 231 15.03 38.59 -40.19
CA ASP A 231 14.35 39.88 -39.92
C ASP A 231 12.87 39.87 -40.32
N SER A 232 12.10 40.60 -39.54
CA SER A 232 10.75 41.12 -39.73
C SER A 232 9.56 40.18 -39.42
N ALA A 233 8.81 40.41 -38.37
CA ALA A 233 7.91 41.53 -38.01
C ALA A 233 6.48 41.37 -38.57
N LYS A 234 5.53 41.62 -37.66
CA LYS A 234 4.10 41.99 -37.87
C LYS A 234 3.15 40.83 -38.23
N GLU A 235 2.09 40.60 -37.49
CA GLU A 235 0.97 41.46 -37.10
C GLU A 235 0.28 40.87 -35.86
#